data_63e671cdd7f34e0c163f8f212c42515e
#
_entry.id   63e671cdd7f34e0c163f8f212c42515e
#
_cell.length_a   1.000
_cell.length_b   1.000
_cell.length_c   1.000
_cell.angle_alpha   90.00
_cell.angle_beta   90.00
_cell.angle_gamma   90.00
#
_symmetry.space_group_name_H-M   'P 1'
#
loop_
_entity.id
_entity.type
_entity.pdbx_description
1 polymer ?
#
loop_
_entity_poly.entity_id
_entity_poly.type
_entity_poly.pdbx_seq_one_letter_code
_entity_poly.pdbx_strand_id
1 'polypeptide(L)'
;TLAGKTFYGMGLNYYDGFNRCIQNPDDISYEDAMRRLSKAGIPFIRVSFNGYYPNSLKLYRDQPEAFFALADRFIRAAEENHIGVIPSLFWNYYSLPDLMQEPVRALGDPNSRTVKHARQFTKDVVTRYRDSRAVWGWEVGNEYNLEADLSSLGVFPPTAPEQGTAETRSAADQLTSDDVVSFYKEVAREVRLYDSYRLLTTGDAVHREFMIHLRRGEGTQLDTQAEFEEGVAMFTPDPLDTISTHIYIYDEKRFGPDRMVGIEELLQVYKQIGQKNGKAVYFGEFAAFGTDEEGEQRGKQLLPRIFQAIRQADIPLSSPWNFEMQGMTHGSFSDHGTGSFCFDDVVKINAEYVQKGLQDCNEVWYNKETSPCDAPCDTVREHRP
;
A
#
# COMPACT_ATOMS: atom_id res chain seq x y z
N THR A 1 -14.20 6.55 5.76
CA THR A 1 -15.51 6.71 5.08
C THR A 1 -15.32 6.69 3.57
N LEU A 2 -16.35 6.29 2.83
CA LEU A 2 -16.44 6.42 1.38
C LEU A 2 -17.64 7.33 1.07
N ALA A 3 -17.41 8.40 0.33
CA ALA A 3 -18.41 9.46 0.08
C ALA A 3 -19.12 9.94 1.37
N GLY A 4 -18.37 10.12 2.46
CA GLY A 4 -18.87 10.57 3.76
C GLY A 4 -19.55 9.51 4.61
N LYS A 5 -19.81 8.30 4.10
CA LYS A 5 -20.45 7.21 4.87
C LYS A 5 -19.43 6.23 5.43
N THR A 6 -19.74 5.61 6.55
CA THR A 6 -18.96 4.49 7.08
C THR A 6 -18.84 3.40 6.02
N PHE A 7 -17.61 2.96 5.75
CA PHE A 7 -17.33 1.97 4.72
C PHE A 7 -16.37 0.91 5.24
N TYR A 8 -16.73 -0.35 5.01
CA TYR A 8 -15.91 -1.53 5.23
C TYR A 8 -15.82 -2.31 3.94
N GLY A 9 -14.61 -2.73 3.59
CA GLY A 9 -14.40 -3.52 2.39
C GLY A 9 -13.11 -4.33 2.44
N MET A 10 -13.17 -5.52 1.87
CA MET A 10 -12.01 -6.34 1.60
C MET A 10 -11.75 -6.32 0.10
N GLY A 11 -10.69 -5.62 -0.29
CA GLY A 11 -10.19 -5.60 -1.66
C GLY A 11 -9.24 -6.75 -1.94
N LEU A 12 -8.44 -6.60 -2.99
CA LEU A 12 -7.37 -7.53 -3.35
C LEU A 12 -6.13 -6.79 -3.81
N ASN A 13 -4.96 -7.36 -3.54
CA ASN A 13 -3.71 -6.90 -4.14
C ASN A 13 -3.63 -7.40 -5.59
N TYR A 14 -3.93 -6.56 -6.55
CA TYR A 14 -3.69 -6.80 -7.99
C TYR A 14 -2.41 -6.08 -8.40
N TYR A 15 -1.31 -6.45 -7.71
CA TYR A 15 -0.11 -5.62 -7.64
C TYR A 15 0.54 -5.38 -9.00
N ASP A 16 0.61 -6.37 -9.87
CA ASP A 16 1.29 -6.28 -11.16
C ASP A 16 0.36 -5.87 -12.33
N GLY A 17 -0.94 -5.70 -12.09
CA GLY A 17 -1.92 -5.44 -13.14
C GLY A 17 -1.58 -4.25 -14.04
N PHE A 18 -1.09 -3.14 -13.47
CA PHE A 18 -0.62 -2.01 -14.25
C PHE A 18 0.82 -2.16 -14.75
N ASN A 19 1.70 -2.82 -13.98
CA ASN A 19 3.08 -3.10 -14.42
C ASN A 19 3.12 -3.93 -15.70
N ARG A 20 2.19 -4.88 -15.87
CA ARG A 20 2.05 -5.64 -17.13
C ARG A 20 1.77 -4.74 -18.33
N CYS A 21 0.91 -3.72 -18.16
CA CYS A 21 0.66 -2.73 -19.21
C CYS A 21 1.90 -1.90 -19.56
N ILE A 22 2.74 -1.56 -18.57
CA ILE A 22 4.00 -0.85 -18.81
C ILE A 22 4.99 -1.73 -19.59
N GLN A 23 5.07 -3.02 -19.27
CA GLN A 23 5.96 -3.97 -19.94
C GLN A 23 5.47 -4.35 -21.34
N ASN A 24 4.17 -4.49 -21.50
CA ASN A 24 3.51 -4.81 -22.76
C ASN A 24 2.26 -3.92 -22.94
N PRO A 25 2.33 -2.84 -23.73
CA PRO A 25 1.20 -1.93 -23.95
C PRO A 25 -0.06 -2.57 -24.55
N ASP A 26 0.05 -3.77 -25.13
CA ASP A 26 -1.06 -4.54 -25.68
C ASP A 26 -1.70 -5.50 -24.65
N ASP A 27 -1.14 -5.59 -23.45
CA ASP A 27 -1.75 -6.36 -22.35
C ASP A 27 -2.98 -5.61 -21.82
N ILE A 28 -4.14 -6.19 -22.08
CA ILE A 28 -5.47 -5.72 -21.62
C ILE A 28 -6.11 -6.69 -20.63
N SER A 29 -5.35 -7.64 -20.07
CA SER A 29 -5.87 -8.66 -19.15
C SER A 29 -6.57 -8.07 -17.92
N TYR A 30 -6.19 -6.84 -17.52
CA TYR A 30 -6.84 -6.09 -16.45
C TYR A 30 -8.32 -5.78 -16.70
N GLU A 31 -8.76 -5.64 -17.95
CA GLU A 31 -10.18 -5.37 -18.27
C GLU A 31 -11.07 -6.56 -17.88
N ASP A 32 -10.61 -7.78 -18.20
CA ASP A 32 -11.30 -9.00 -17.77
C ASP A 32 -11.23 -9.20 -16.26
N ALA A 33 -10.05 -8.98 -15.67
CA ALA A 33 -9.84 -9.07 -14.23
C ALA A 33 -10.79 -8.14 -13.46
N MET A 34 -10.88 -6.86 -13.82
CA MET A 34 -11.76 -5.88 -13.15
C MET A 34 -13.23 -6.25 -13.32
N ARG A 35 -13.65 -6.75 -14.50
CA ARG A 35 -15.01 -7.21 -14.72
C ARG A 35 -15.36 -8.40 -13.82
N ARG A 36 -14.46 -9.37 -13.67
CA ARG A 36 -14.66 -10.53 -12.76
C ARG A 36 -14.72 -10.12 -11.32
N LEU A 37 -13.83 -9.24 -10.88
CA LEU A 37 -13.82 -8.69 -9.52
C LEU A 37 -15.11 -7.93 -9.20
N SER A 38 -15.56 -7.07 -10.11
CA SER A 38 -16.82 -6.35 -10.00
C SER A 38 -18.01 -7.30 -9.86
N LYS A 39 -18.10 -8.29 -10.75
CA LYS A 39 -19.17 -9.30 -10.72
C LYS A 39 -19.18 -10.10 -9.41
N ALA A 40 -18.03 -10.31 -8.79
CA ALA A 40 -17.87 -10.98 -7.51
C ALA A 40 -18.15 -10.08 -6.30
N GLY A 41 -18.37 -8.78 -6.51
CA GLY A 41 -18.62 -7.82 -5.41
C GLY A 41 -17.34 -7.40 -4.66
N ILE A 42 -16.18 -7.54 -5.28
CA ILE A 42 -14.92 -7.02 -4.73
C ILE A 42 -14.90 -5.50 -4.93
N PRO A 43 -14.76 -4.70 -3.87
CA PRO A 43 -14.96 -3.26 -3.99
C PRO A 43 -13.75 -2.49 -4.51
N PHE A 44 -12.52 -2.95 -4.27
CA PHE A 44 -11.31 -2.25 -4.66
C PHE A 44 -10.11 -3.17 -4.86
N ILE A 45 -9.10 -2.63 -5.51
CA ILE A 45 -7.77 -3.23 -5.66
C ILE A 45 -6.68 -2.29 -5.14
N ARG A 46 -5.60 -2.86 -4.61
CA ARG A 46 -4.32 -2.19 -4.40
C ARG A 46 -3.39 -2.60 -5.53
N VAL A 47 -2.68 -1.65 -6.14
CA VAL A 47 -1.89 -1.89 -7.35
C VAL A 47 -0.57 -1.14 -7.30
N SER A 48 0.52 -1.76 -7.74
CA SER A 48 1.76 -1.03 -8.04
C SER A 48 1.55 -0.16 -9.26
N PHE A 49 1.51 1.15 -9.06
CA PHE A 49 1.26 2.10 -10.14
C PHE A 49 2.54 2.50 -10.86
N ASN A 50 3.69 2.42 -10.16
CA ASN A 50 5.02 2.59 -10.73
C ASN A 50 6.11 2.15 -9.74
N GLY A 51 7.38 2.12 -10.18
CA GLY A 51 8.53 1.99 -9.29
C GLY A 51 8.88 0.58 -8.85
N TYR A 52 8.43 -0.46 -9.56
CA TYR A 52 8.86 -1.82 -9.24
C TYR A 52 10.36 -1.99 -9.49
N TYR A 53 10.84 -1.64 -10.70
CA TYR A 53 12.26 -1.52 -11.02
C TYR A 53 12.55 -0.19 -11.71
N PRO A 54 13.81 0.29 -11.76
CA PRO A 54 14.16 1.52 -12.47
C PRO A 54 13.66 1.54 -13.91
N ASN A 55 13.69 0.41 -14.61
CA ASN A 55 13.22 0.32 -16.00
C ASN A 55 11.70 0.62 -16.13
N SER A 56 10.87 0.30 -15.14
CA SER A 56 9.45 0.62 -15.19
C SER A 56 9.18 2.13 -15.06
N LEU A 57 10.06 2.85 -14.36
CA LEU A 57 9.96 4.31 -14.19
C LEU A 57 10.38 5.09 -15.45
N LYS A 58 11.17 4.48 -16.34
CA LYS A 58 11.67 5.13 -17.55
C LYS A 58 10.55 5.61 -18.46
N LEU A 59 9.46 4.85 -18.56
CA LEU A 59 8.36 5.22 -19.45
C LEU A 59 7.78 6.59 -19.08
N TYR A 60 7.50 6.83 -17.80
CA TYR A 60 7.04 8.14 -17.37
C TYR A 60 8.12 9.22 -17.57
N ARG A 61 9.38 8.95 -17.20
CA ARG A 61 10.46 9.94 -17.32
C ARG A 61 10.69 10.38 -18.76
N ASP A 62 10.72 9.43 -19.69
CA ASP A 62 11.16 9.66 -21.07
C ASP A 62 9.98 9.94 -22.02
N GLN A 63 8.78 9.43 -21.72
CA GLN A 63 7.58 9.49 -22.56
C GLN A 63 6.30 9.61 -21.69
N PRO A 64 6.11 10.72 -20.96
CA PRO A 64 5.02 10.86 -20.00
C PRO A 64 3.62 10.69 -20.65
N GLU A 65 3.44 11.15 -21.90
CA GLU A 65 2.17 10.97 -22.60
C GLU A 65 1.86 9.49 -22.87
N ALA A 66 2.87 8.68 -23.22
CA ALA A 66 2.70 7.24 -23.42
C ALA A 66 2.36 6.54 -22.09
N PHE A 67 3.04 6.90 -20.99
CA PHE A 67 2.71 6.42 -19.66
C PHE A 67 1.26 6.73 -19.29
N PHE A 68 0.84 7.99 -19.44
CA PHE A 68 -0.52 8.39 -19.10
C PHE A 68 -1.58 7.81 -20.03
N ALA A 69 -1.26 7.52 -21.30
CA ALA A 69 -2.18 6.80 -22.18
C ALA A 69 -2.49 5.38 -21.67
N LEU A 70 -1.50 4.68 -21.08
CA LEU A 70 -1.71 3.38 -20.43
C LEU A 70 -2.49 3.53 -19.11
N ALA A 71 -2.08 4.47 -18.28
CA ALA A 71 -2.71 4.73 -16.99
C ALA A 71 -4.19 5.14 -17.14
N ASP A 72 -4.52 5.98 -18.13
CA ASP A 72 -5.91 6.36 -18.44
C ASP A 72 -6.78 5.17 -18.83
N ARG A 73 -6.24 4.23 -19.62
CA ARG A 73 -6.97 3.01 -19.98
C ARG A 73 -7.23 2.14 -18.75
N PHE A 74 -6.22 1.98 -17.90
CA PHE A 74 -6.34 1.18 -16.68
C PHE A 74 -7.36 1.79 -15.70
N ILE A 75 -7.26 3.09 -15.42
CA ILE A 75 -8.20 3.79 -14.51
C ILE A 75 -9.61 3.80 -15.10
N ARG A 76 -9.77 4.00 -16.40
CA ARG A 76 -11.09 3.93 -17.07
C ARG A 76 -11.71 2.54 -16.94
N ALA A 77 -10.93 1.47 -17.11
CA ALA A 77 -11.45 0.11 -16.92
C ALA A 77 -11.93 -0.11 -15.47
N ALA A 78 -11.24 0.48 -14.49
CA ALA A 78 -11.69 0.46 -13.10
C ALA A 78 -13.00 1.24 -12.91
N GLU A 79 -13.13 2.43 -13.51
CA GLU A 79 -14.38 3.22 -13.49
C GLU A 79 -15.55 2.48 -14.13
N GLU A 80 -15.36 1.92 -15.32
CA GLU A 80 -16.39 1.17 -16.06
C GLU A 80 -16.87 -0.08 -15.32
N ASN A 81 -15.99 -0.69 -14.53
CA ASN A 81 -16.30 -1.87 -13.73
C ASN A 81 -16.59 -1.56 -12.25
N HIS A 82 -16.66 -0.28 -11.84
CA HIS A 82 -16.94 0.14 -10.47
C HIS A 82 -15.97 -0.47 -9.44
N ILE A 83 -14.68 -0.50 -9.76
CA ILE A 83 -13.61 -0.98 -8.90
C ILE A 83 -12.83 0.21 -8.35
N GLY A 84 -12.77 0.34 -7.03
CA GLY A 84 -11.86 1.28 -6.37
C GLY A 84 -10.39 0.91 -6.59
N VAL A 85 -9.51 1.90 -6.68
CA VAL A 85 -8.06 1.70 -6.87
C VAL A 85 -7.32 2.45 -5.78
N ILE A 86 -6.40 1.78 -5.10
CA ILE A 86 -5.38 2.37 -4.24
C ILE A 86 -4.04 2.20 -4.94
N PRO A 87 -3.58 3.20 -5.71
CA PRO A 87 -2.30 3.11 -6.41
C PRO A 87 -1.14 3.36 -5.44
N SER A 88 -0.16 2.44 -5.42
CA SER A 88 1.14 2.61 -4.79
C SER A 88 2.06 3.33 -5.77
N LEU A 89 2.48 4.56 -5.44
CA LEU A 89 3.14 5.46 -6.38
C LEU A 89 4.59 5.06 -6.67
N PHE A 90 5.32 4.54 -5.66
CA PHE A 90 6.73 4.18 -5.75
C PHE A 90 6.98 2.84 -5.06
N TRP A 91 6.79 1.73 -5.78
CA TRP A 91 6.78 0.40 -5.14
C TRP A 91 8.06 0.10 -4.36
N ASN A 92 9.21 0.02 -5.04
CA ASN A 92 10.49 -0.29 -4.39
C ASN A 92 11.30 0.98 -4.08
N TYR A 93 11.76 1.12 -2.85
CA TYR A 93 12.51 2.27 -2.33
C TYR A 93 13.78 2.62 -3.11
N TYR A 94 14.45 1.63 -3.72
CA TYR A 94 15.68 1.84 -4.48
C TYR A 94 15.45 2.22 -5.95
N SER A 95 14.28 1.98 -6.50
CA SER A 95 14.05 2.09 -7.95
C SER A 95 14.18 3.52 -8.47
N LEU A 96 13.67 4.49 -7.74
CA LEU A 96 13.76 5.88 -8.15
C LEU A 96 15.16 6.47 -7.96
N PRO A 97 15.86 6.27 -6.82
CA PRO A 97 17.27 6.66 -6.71
C PRO A 97 18.14 6.08 -7.81
N ASP A 98 18.03 4.79 -8.09
CA ASP A 98 18.80 4.14 -9.17
C ASP A 98 18.50 4.75 -10.55
N LEU A 99 17.23 5.03 -10.86
CA LEU A 99 16.86 5.73 -12.09
C LEU A 99 17.52 7.11 -12.20
N MET A 100 17.60 7.83 -11.08
CA MET A 100 18.21 9.16 -11.01
C MET A 100 19.75 9.09 -10.91
N GLN A 101 20.33 7.90 -10.83
CA GLN A 101 21.77 7.69 -10.60
C GLN A 101 22.25 8.43 -9.33
N GLU A 102 21.48 8.29 -8.26
CA GLU A 102 21.77 8.79 -6.93
C GLU A 102 21.79 7.63 -5.92
N PRO A 103 22.54 7.75 -4.82
CA PRO A 103 22.48 6.75 -3.76
C PRO A 103 21.07 6.67 -3.16
N VAL A 104 20.70 5.52 -2.60
CA VAL A 104 19.35 5.30 -2.04
C VAL A 104 19.02 6.32 -0.92
N ARG A 105 20.00 6.76 -0.14
CA ARG A 105 19.81 7.83 0.86
C ARG A 105 19.41 9.19 0.29
N ALA A 106 19.45 9.37 -1.03
CA ALA A 106 18.90 10.57 -1.68
C ALA A 106 17.38 10.73 -1.44
N LEU A 107 16.68 9.67 -1.03
CA LEU A 107 15.29 9.75 -0.55
C LEU A 107 15.15 10.69 0.65
N GLY A 108 16.15 10.77 1.53
CA GLY A 108 16.15 11.65 2.69
C GLY A 108 16.41 13.13 2.39
N ASP A 109 16.95 13.46 1.20
CA ASP A 109 17.26 14.84 0.82
C ASP A 109 16.16 15.48 -0.04
N PRO A 110 15.38 16.45 0.49
CA PRO A 110 14.33 17.14 -0.27
C PRO A 110 14.83 17.87 -1.54
N ASN A 111 16.14 18.11 -1.64
CA ASN A 111 16.76 18.80 -2.77
C ASN A 111 17.38 17.84 -3.80
N SER A 112 17.41 16.53 -3.54
CA SER A 112 17.90 15.53 -4.48
C SER A 112 17.10 15.53 -5.78
N ARG A 113 17.70 14.98 -6.85
CA ARG A 113 16.96 14.72 -8.11
C ARG A 113 15.86 13.69 -7.90
N THR A 114 16.12 12.70 -7.05
CA THR A 114 15.17 11.67 -6.65
C THR A 114 13.89 12.26 -6.08
N VAL A 115 13.98 13.09 -5.03
CA VAL A 115 12.79 13.67 -4.39
C VAL A 115 12.10 14.69 -5.29
N LYS A 116 12.85 15.48 -6.07
CA LYS A 116 12.26 16.39 -7.06
C LYS A 116 11.45 15.65 -8.11
N HIS A 117 11.97 14.52 -8.62
CA HIS A 117 11.25 13.69 -9.59
C HIS A 117 10.02 13.02 -8.94
N ALA A 118 10.15 12.55 -7.69
CA ALA A 118 9.03 11.99 -6.95
C ALA A 118 7.89 12.99 -6.81
N ARG A 119 8.18 14.24 -6.42
CA ARG A 119 7.17 15.31 -6.34
C ARG A 119 6.52 15.59 -7.69
N GLN A 120 7.31 15.67 -8.77
CA GLN A 120 6.75 15.90 -10.10
C GLN A 120 5.82 14.77 -10.54
N PHE A 121 6.24 13.51 -10.40
CA PHE A 121 5.39 12.36 -10.69
C PHE A 121 4.10 12.37 -9.85
N THR A 122 4.23 12.59 -8.55
CA THR A 122 3.09 12.66 -7.62
C THR A 122 2.11 13.75 -8.06
N LYS A 123 2.61 14.96 -8.34
CA LYS A 123 1.80 16.06 -8.86
C LYS A 123 1.03 15.67 -10.11
N ASP A 124 1.72 15.12 -11.11
CA ASP A 124 1.12 14.82 -12.40
C ASP A 124 0.04 13.72 -12.28
N VAL A 125 0.31 12.66 -11.51
CA VAL A 125 -0.63 11.57 -11.27
C VAL A 125 -1.83 12.05 -10.45
N VAL A 126 -1.59 12.74 -9.34
CA VAL A 126 -2.69 13.19 -8.45
C VAL A 126 -3.55 14.22 -9.16
N THR A 127 -2.96 15.20 -9.83
CA THR A 127 -3.72 16.20 -10.58
C THR A 127 -4.59 15.57 -11.68
N ARG A 128 -4.09 14.52 -12.34
CA ARG A 128 -4.82 13.83 -13.40
C ARG A 128 -6.00 13.01 -12.89
N TYR A 129 -5.83 12.33 -11.74
CA TYR A 129 -6.81 11.33 -11.29
C TYR A 129 -7.56 11.72 -10.02
N ARG A 130 -7.33 12.89 -9.42
CA ARG A 130 -8.06 13.34 -8.21
C ARG A 130 -9.57 13.42 -8.39
N ASP A 131 -10.05 13.59 -9.63
CA ASP A 131 -11.48 13.65 -9.92
C ASP A 131 -12.05 12.30 -10.39
N SER A 132 -11.20 11.27 -10.51
CA SER A 132 -11.64 9.92 -10.85
C SER A 132 -12.36 9.26 -9.68
N ARG A 133 -13.51 8.65 -9.97
CA ARG A 133 -14.30 7.89 -8.99
C ARG A 133 -13.65 6.56 -8.62
N ALA A 134 -12.77 6.05 -9.49
CA ALA A 134 -12.03 4.83 -9.21
C ALA A 134 -10.90 5.03 -8.20
N VAL A 135 -10.29 6.21 -8.11
CA VAL A 135 -9.20 6.42 -7.15
C VAL A 135 -9.77 6.67 -5.76
N TRP A 136 -9.53 5.74 -4.83
CA TRP A 136 -10.05 5.81 -3.46
C TRP A 136 -9.02 6.27 -2.43
N GLY A 137 -7.76 6.16 -2.75
CA GLY A 137 -6.66 6.58 -1.88
C GLY A 137 -5.35 6.63 -2.64
N TRP A 138 -4.32 7.09 -1.96
CA TRP A 138 -2.94 7.18 -2.45
C TRP A 138 -2.03 6.44 -1.48
N GLU A 139 -1.11 5.66 -2.01
CA GLU A 139 -0.09 4.99 -1.23
C GLU A 139 1.29 5.41 -1.72
N VAL A 140 2.20 5.72 -0.78
CA VAL A 140 3.51 6.25 -1.15
C VAL A 140 4.39 5.19 -1.80
N GLY A 141 4.51 4.02 -1.16
CA GLY A 141 5.43 2.96 -1.60
C GLY A 141 5.04 1.58 -1.08
N ASN A 142 6.00 0.68 -0.97
CA ASN A 142 5.80 -0.65 -0.42
C ASN A 142 6.93 -1.05 0.53
N GLU A 143 6.59 -1.23 1.81
CA GLU A 143 7.43 -1.83 2.85
C GLU A 143 8.80 -1.16 3.10
N TYR A 144 8.91 0.16 2.88
CA TYR A 144 10.18 0.87 3.08
C TYR A 144 10.69 0.77 4.52
N ASN A 145 9.77 0.68 5.49
CA ASN A 145 10.11 0.54 6.90
C ASN A 145 10.91 -0.74 7.23
N LEU A 146 10.78 -1.78 6.41
CA LEU A 146 11.54 -3.02 6.60
C LEU A 146 13.03 -2.88 6.25
N GLU A 147 13.39 -1.84 5.50
CA GLU A 147 14.74 -1.68 4.98
C GLU A 147 15.53 -0.58 5.70
N ALA A 148 14.90 0.08 6.66
CA ALA A 148 15.50 1.16 7.41
C ALA A 148 16.45 0.66 8.52
N ASP A 149 17.55 1.41 8.73
CA ASP A 149 18.52 1.26 9.82
C ASP A 149 19.25 -0.12 9.87
N LEU A 150 19.31 -0.84 8.76
CA LEU A 150 19.94 -2.17 8.67
C LEU A 150 21.45 -2.13 8.43
N SER A 151 22.09 -0.97 8.52
CA SER A 151 23.51 -0.79 8.22
C SER A 151 24.42 -1.65 9.11
N SER A 152 24.11 -1.77 10.40
CA SER A 152 24.86 -2.61 11.33
C SER A 152 24.74 -4.11 11.03
N LEU A 153 23.74 -4.51 10.26
CA LEU A 153 23.51 -5.90 9.82
C LEU A 153 24.12 -6.17 8.44
N GLY A 154 24.73 -5.18 7.79
CA GLY A 154 25.33 -5.33 6.45
C GLY A 154 24.33 -5.60 5.35
N VAL A 155 23.07 -5.22 5.52
CA VAL A 155 22.03 -5.40 4.50
C VAL A 155 22.06 -4.23 3.53
N PHE A 156 21.96 -4.56 2.25
CA PHE A 156 21.93 -3.59 1.15
C PHE A 156 20.74 -3.83 0.23
N PRO A 157 20.27 -2.79 -0.49
CA PRO A 157 19.27 -2.97 -1.54
C PRO A 157 19.73 -4.01 -2.58
N PRO A 158 18.80 -4.77 -3.16
CA PRO A 158 19.13 -5.74 -4.18
C PRO A 158 19.75 -5.06 -5.42
N THR A 159 20.53 -5.85 -6.18
CA THR A 159 21.06 -5.46 -7.49
C THR A 159 20.47 -6.34 -8.56
N ALA A 160 19.93 -5.72 -9.60
CA ALA A 160 19.41 -6.33 -10.81
C ALA A 160 19.71 -5.37 -11.97
N PRO A 161 20.99 -5.30 -12.44
CA PRO A 161 21.41 -4.30 -13.42
C PRO A 161 20.63 -4.39 -14.74
N GLU A 162 20.20 -5.58 -15.13
CA GLU A 162 19.33 -5.81 -16.30
C GLU A 162 17.96 -5.12 -16.15
N GLN A 163 17.52 -4.84 -14.91
CA GLN A 163 16.33 -4.08 -14.58
C GLN A 163 16.62 -2.59 -14.33
N GLY A 164 17.88 -2.19 -14.48
CA GLY A 164 18.32 -0.79 -14.37
C GLY A 164 18.76 -0.37 -12.98
N THR A 165 18.93 -1.29 -12.02
CA THR A 165 19.50 -0.96 -10.70
C THR A 165 21.00 -0.70 -10.82
N ALA A 166 21.60 -0.12 -9.77
CA ALA A 166 23.05 -0.02 -9.66
C ALA A 166 23.71 -1.41 -9.68
N GLU A 167 24.91 -1.51 -10.26
CA GLU A 167 25.68 -2.76 -10.30
C GLU A 167 26.25 -3.13 -8.93
N THR A 168 26.55 -2.13 -8.12
CA THR A 168 27.12 -2.29 -6.77
C THR A 168 26.45 -1.35 -5.79
N ARG A 169 26.52 -1.70 -4.52
CA ARG A 169 25.99 -0.88 -3.42
C ARG A 169 27.10 -0.39 -2.50
N SER A 170 26.86 0.72 -1.85
CA SER A 170 27.77 1.37 -0.91
C SER A 170 27.03 1.72 0.40
N ALA A 171 27.74 2.23 1.40
CA ALA A 171 27.13 2.73 2.63
C ALA A 171 26.10 3.86 2.37
N ALA A 172 26.22 4.58 1.26
CA ALA A 172 25.25 5.60 0.87
C ALA A 172 23.92 5.02 0.34
N ASP A 173 23.84 3.70 0.12
CA ASP A 173 22.62 3.01 -0.28
C ASP A 173 21.89 2.37 0.91
N GLN A 174 22.45 2.44 2.11
CA GLN A 174 21.83 1.95 3.33
C GLN A 174 20.86 3.00 3.87
N LEU A 175 19.57 2.69 3.77
CA LEU A 175 18.46 3.56 4.15
C LEU A 175 18.36 3.73 5.66
N THR A 176 18.07 4.93 6.13
CA THR A 176 17.73 5.19 7.53
C THR A 176 16.25 5.48 7.72
N SER A 177 15.75 5.32 8.95
CA SER A 177 14.38 5.73 9.29
C SER A 177 14.11 7.20 8.96
N ASP A 178 15.11 8.09 9.18
CA ASP A 178 14.98 9.51 8.88
C ASP A 178 14.86 9.77 7.38
N ASP A 179 15.59 9.03 6.55
CA ASP A 179 15.49 9.13 5.08
C ASP A 179 14.07 8.72 4.61
N VAL A 180 13.53 7.61 5.15
CA VAL A 180 12.18 7.13 4.83
C VAL A 180 11.12 8.13 5.25
N VAL A 181 11.17 8.60 6.49
CA VAL A 181 10.20 9.56 7.04
C VAL A 181 10.24 10.88 6.29
N SER A 182 11.44 11.34 5.87
CA SER A 182 11.61 12.51 5.01
C SER A 182 10.90 12.33 3.68
N PHE A 183 11.14 11.20 3.00
CA PHE A 183 10.51 10.88 1.72
C PHE A 183 8.98 10.82 1.83
N TYR A 184 8.47 10.14 2.85
CA TYR A 184 7.03 10.05 3.10
C TYR A 184 6.39 11.43 3.27
N LYS A 185 7.03 12.32 4.05
CA LYS A 185 6.56 13.70 4.22
C LYS A 185 6.53 14.47 2.91
N GLU A 186 7.56 14.35 2.08
CA GLU A 186 7.64 15.08 0.81
C GLU A 186 6.57 14.62 -0.18
N VAL A 187 6.38 13.30 -0.34
CA VAL A 187 5.33 12.76 -1.21
C VAL A 187 3.94 13.08 -0.66
N ALA A 188 3.72 12.88 0.64
CA ALA A 188 2.42 13.14 1.26
C ALA A 188 2.01 14.61 1.19
N ARG A 189 2.94 15.55 1.40
CA ARG A 189 2.70 16.97 1.20
C ARG A 189 2.34 17.30 -0.23
N GLU A 190 3.05 16.71 -1.20
CA GLU A 190 2.74 16.91 -2.61
C GLU A 190 1.34 16.39 -2.96
N VAL A 191 0.94 15.20 -2.48
CA VAL A 191 -0.43 14.71 -2.64
C VAL A 191 -1.44 15.73 -2.12
N ARG A 192 -1.26 16.22 -0.88
CA ARG A 192 -2.22 17.13 -0.21
C ARG A 192 -2.33 18.50 -0.85
N LEU A 193 -1.39 18.93 -1.70
CA LEU A 193 -1.54 20.13 -2.50
C LEU A 193 -2.66 20.00 -3.55
N TYR A 194 -3.00 18.81 -4.00
CA TYR A 194 -3.93 18.56 -5.09
C TYR A 194 -5.14 17.72 -4.70
N ASP A 195 -5.01 16.92 -3.63
CA ASP A 195 -6.06 16.05 -3.10
C ASP A 195 -6.06 16.08 -1.57
N SER A 196 -6.99 16.83 -1.00
CA SER A 196 -7.02 17.14 0.44
C SER A 196 -7.73 16.09 1.29
N TYR A 197 -8.43 15.12 0.72
CA TYR A 197 -9.38 14.28 1.48
C TYR A 197 -9.25 12.77 1.27
N ARG A 198 -8.73 12.28 0.13
CA ARG A 198 -8.59 10.82 -0.07
C ARG A 198 -7.63 10.21 0.94
N LEU A 199 -7.88 8.95 1.27
CA LEU A 199 -6.97 8.14 2.07
C LEU A 199 -5.53 8.29 1.58
N LEU A 200 -4.61 8.50 2.51
CA LEU A 200 -3.19 8.63 2.19
C LEU A 200 -2.37 7.81 3.19
N THR A 201 -1.65 6.81 2.68
CA THR A 201 -0.91 5.84 3.48
C THR A 201 0.50 5.60 2.94
N THR A 202 1.34 4.93 3.73
CA THR A 202 2.73 4.62 3.36
C THR A 202 2.88 3.36 2.54
N GLY A 203 2.06 2.31 2.83
CA GLY A 203 2.28 0.96 2.34
C GLY A 203 3.29 0.17 3.19
N ASP A 204 3.45 0.53 4.45
CA ASP A 204 4.40 -0.14 5.36
C ASP A 204 3.91 -1.51 5.82
N ALA A 205 4.88 -2.40 6.06
CA ALA A 205 4.67 -3.67 6.73
C ALA A 205 4.69 -3.53 8.26
N VAL A 206 4.38 -4.62 8.96
CA VAL A 206 4.61 -4.71 10.39
C VAL A 206 6.09 -4.45 10.69
N HIS A 207 6.35 -3.54 11.63
CA HIS A 207 7.73 -3.18 11.97
C HIS A 207 8.51 -4.37 12.52
N ARG A 208 9.83 -4.39 12.26
CA ARG A 208 10.74 -5.35 12.84
C ARG A 208 10.68 -5.29 14.36
N GLU A 209 10.91 -6.41 15.03
CA GLU A 209 10.83 -6.54 16.49
C GLU A 209 11.89 -5.76 17.27
N PHE A 210 12.82 -5.15 16.56
CA PHE A 210 13.99 -4.44 17.11
C PHE A 210 14.26 -3.12 16.37
N MET A 211 13.23 -2.56 15.74
CA MET A 211 13.41 -1.39 14.86
C MET A 211 13.86 -0.15 15.60
N ILE A 212 13.30 0.14 16.77
CA ILE A 212 13.67 1.32 17.56
C ILE A 212 15.07 1.17 18.14
N HIS A 213 15.44 -0.03 18.62
CA HIS A 213 16.78 -0.30 19.12
C HIS A 213 17.84 -0.21 18.00
N LEU A 214 17.54 -0.72 16.79
CA LEU A 214 18.42 -0.53 15.63
C LEU A 214 18.62 0.95 15.30
N ARG A 215 17.54 1.72 15.26
CA ARG A 215 17.60 3.17 15.01
C ARG A 215 18.47 3.90 16.03
N ARG A 216 18.43 3.49 17.30
CA ARG A 216 19.24 4.05 18.38
C ARG A 216 20.69 3.55 18.39
N GLY A 217 21.04 2.59 17.54
CA GLY A 217 22.35 1.95 17.52
C GLY A 217 22.58 0.95 18.66
N GLU A 218 21.51 0.46 19.26
CA GLU A 218 21.52 -0.46 20.41
C GLU A 218 21.45 -1.94 19.97
N GLY A 219 21.57 -2.22 18.67
CA GLY A 219 21.56 -3.55 18.09
C GLY A 219 20.16 -4.13 17.94
N THR A 220 20.05 -5.47 18.07
CA THR A 220 18.80 -6.22 17.82
C THR A 220 18.06 -6.59 19.11
N GLN A 221 18.13 -5.74 20.12
CA GLN A 221 17.28 -5.86 21.30
C GLN A 221 15.81 -5.74 20.88
N LEU A 222 14.94 -6.56 21.48
CA LEU A 222 13.51 -6.55 21.15
C LEU A 222 12.87 -5.28 21.71
N ASP A 223 12.15 -4.59 20.86
CA ASP A 223 11.36 -3.41 21.21
C ASP A 223 10.22 -3.81 22.16
N THR A 224 9.95 -2.97 23.13
CA THR A 224 8.71 -3.04 23.92
C THR A 224 7.51 -2.65 23.07
N GLN A 225 6.28 -2.95 23.51
CA GLN A 225 5.08 -2.48 22.82
C GLN A 225 5.06 -0.95 22.67
N ALA A 226 5.52 -0.21 23.68
CA ALA A 226 5.57 1.25 23.64
C ALA A 226 6.53 1.77 22.54
N GLU A 227 7.68 1.13 22.39
CA GLU A 227 8.63 1.43 21.31
C GLU A 227 8.08 1.04 19.95
N PHE A 228 7.39 -0.08 19.84
CA PHE A 228 6.67 -0.44 18.61
C PHE A 228 5.62 0.62 18.23
N GLU A 229 4.81 1.10 19.20
CA GLU A 229 3.85 2.20 19.00
C GLU A 229 4.52 3.50 18.56
N GLU A 230 5.69 3.84 19.17
CA GLU A 230 6.54 4.98 18.76
C GLU A 230 6.94 4.84 17.28
N GLY A 231 7.41 3.66 16.90
CA GLY A 231 7.83 3.36 15.54
C GLY A 231 6.71 3.52 14.52
N VAL A 232 5.55 2.91 14.75
CA VAL A 232 4.39 3.04 13.87
C VAL A 232 3.97 4.50 13.69
N ALA A 233 3.94 5.26 14.78
CA ALA A 233 3.60 6.69 14.73
C ALA A 233 4.66 7.50 13.97
N MET A 234 5.95 7.20 14.14
CA MET A 234 7.06 7.86 13.45
C MET A 234 7.00 7.64 11.94
N PHE A 235 6.72 6.41 11.48
CA PHE A 235 6.62 6.07 10.07
C PHE A 235 5.30 6.50 9.42
N THR A 236 4.34 6.98 10.20
CA THR A 236 3.11 7.58 9.66
C THR A 236 3.03 9.08 10.01
N PRO A 237 4.01 9.91 9.54
CA PRO A 237 4.03 11.34 9.86
C PRO A 237 2.89 12.09 9.16
N ASP A 238 2.47 13.24 9.73
CA ASP A 238 1.53 14.13 9.03
C ASP A 238 2.15 14.64 7.71
N PRO A 239 1.36 14.76 6.64
CA PRO A 239 -0.11 14.69 6.56
C PRO A 239 -0.69 13.32 6.14
N LEU A 240 0.02 12.20 6.37
CA LEU A 240 -0.57 10.87 6.21
C LEU A 240 -1.70 10.68 7.23
N ASP A 241 -2.82 10.13 6.81
CA ASP A 241 -4.02 9.96 7.65
C ASP A 241 -4.36 8.50 7.95
N THR A 242 -3.64 7.58 7.33
CA THR A 242 -3.89 6.14 7.45
C THR A 242 -2.59 5.38 7.71
N ILE A 243 -2.60 4.59 8.79
CA ILE A 243 -1.54 3.64 9.10
C ILE A 243 -1.74 2.41 8.20
N SER A 244 -0.72 2.05 7.42
CA SER A 244 -0.66 0.77 6.73
C SER A 244 0.03 -0.28 7.60
N THR A 245 -0.36 -1.54 7.43
CA THR A 245 0.42 -2.68 7.90
C THR A 245 0.26 -3.86 6.95
N HIS A 246 1.36 -4.58 6.72
CA HIS A 246 1.39 -5.89 6.06
C HIS A 246 1.87 -6.91 7.08
N ILE A 247 1.11 -7.98 7.31
CA ILE A 247 1.43 -8.97 8.33
C ILE A 247 1.43 -10.35 7.71
N TYR A 248 2.62 -10.91 7.55
CA TYR A 248 2.85 -12.29 7.10
C TYR A 248 3.30 -13.21 8.24
N ILE A 249 3.38 -12.66 9.45
CA ILE A 249 3.63 -13.43 10.68
C ILE A 249 2.26 -13.84 11.20
N TYR A 250 1.92 -15.09 10.98
CA TYR A 250 0.56 -15.59 11.18
C TYR A 250 0.21 -15.80 12.64
N ASP A 251 1.22 -15.91 13.49
CA ASP A 251 1.01 -16.34 14.85
C ASP A 251 1.44 -15.32 15.88
N GLU A 252 2.60 -14.67 15.72
CA GLU A 252 3.24 -14.02 16.86
C GLU A 252 4.06 -12.79 16.48
N LYS A 253 3.93 -11.76 17.31
CA LYS A 253 4.84 -10.60 17.36
C LYS A 253 5.42 -10.53 18.77
N ARG A 254 6.74 -10.41 18.89
CA ARG A 254 7.38 -10.23 20.20
C ARG A 254 7.43 -8.75 20.58
N PHE A 255 7.05 -8.48 21.82
CA PHE A 255 7.26 -7.20 22.49
C PHE A 255 8.12 -7.41 23.73
N GLY A 256 9.42 -7.18 23.60
CA GLY A 256 10.39 -7.56 24.62
C GLY A 256 10.60 -9.09 24.72
N PRO A 257 11.39 -9.55 25.67
CA PRO A 257 11.76 -10.97 25.78
C PRO A 257 10.61 -11.88 26.19
N ASP A 258 9.60 -11.36 26.89
CA ASP A 258 8.63 -12.16 27.62
C ASP A 258 7.20 -12.07 27.09
N ARG A 259 6.95 -11.24 26.05
CA ARG A 259 5.60 -11.05 25.55
C ARG A 259 5.50 -11.36 24.06
N MET A 260 4.67 -12.37 23.74
CA MET A 260 4.29 -12.71 22.40
C MET A 260 2.79 -12.43 22.21
N VAL A 261 2.43 -11.85 21.06
CA VAL A 261 1.05 -11.52 20.69
C VAL A 261 0.71 -12.14 19.35
N GLY A 262 -0.47 -12.74 19.24
CA GLY A 262 -1.01 -13.24 17.98
C GLY A 262 -1.62 -12.14 17.11
N ILE A 263 -2.08 -12.53 15.93
CA ILE A 263 -2.67 -11.61 14.95
C ILE A 263 -3.86 -10.84 15.52
N GLU A 264 -4.67 -11.45 16.36
CA GLU A 264 -5.85 -10.84 16.97
C GLU A 264 -5.47 -9.65 17.85
N GLU A 265 -4.50 -9.85 18.74
CA GLU A 265 -4.02 -8.81 19.63
C GLU A 265 -3.22 -7.74 18.87
N LEU A 266 -2.41 -8.15 17.90
CA LEU A 266 -1.60 -7.24 17.09
C LEU A 266 -2.48 -6.26 16.29
N LEU A 267 -3.57 -6.71 15.68
CA LEU A 267 -4.50 -5.81 15.00
C LEU A 267 -5.22 -4.87 15.97
N GLN A 268 -5.51 -5.31 17.21
CA GLN A 268 -6.02 -4.42 18.26
C GLN A 268 -5.00 -3.35 18.65
N VAL A 269 -3.70 -3.69 18.74
CA VAL A 269 -2.63 -2.73 18.99
C VAL A 269 -2.59 -1.69 17.87
N TYR A 270 -2.64 -2.09 16.59
CA TYR A 270 -2.72 -1.14 15.47
C TYR A 270 -3.95 -0.23 15.55
N LYS A 271 -5.11 -0.79 15.89
CA LYS A 271 -6.35 -0.01 16.08
C LYS A 271 -6.18 1.03 17.17
N GLN A 272 -5.59 0.68 18.31
CA GLN A 272 -5.32 1.59 19.41
C GLN A 272 -4.33 2.70 19.01
N ILE A 273 -3.26 2.36 18.27
CA ILE A 273 -2.32 3.34 17.73
C ILE A 273 -3.06 4.32 16.80
N GLY A 274 -3.91 3.82 15.91
CA GLY A 274 -4.72 4.65 15.03
C GLY A 274 -5.61 5.61 15.81
N GLN A 275 -6.34 5.12 16.81
CA GLN A 275 -7.21 5.94 17.67
C GLN A 275 -6.42 7.01 18.43
N LYS A 276 -5.26 6.65 19.01
CA LYS A 276 -4.39 7.55 19.75
C LYS A 276 -3.85 8.70 18.89
N ASN A 277 -3.58 8.42 17.61
CA ASN A 277 -2.98 9.38 16.67
C ASN A 277 -4.01 10.03 15.73
N GLY A 278 -5.30 9.71 15.87
CA GLY A 278 -6.35 10.24 14.99
C GLY A 278 -6.25 9.76 13.54
N LYS A 279 -5.74 8.54 13.32
CA LYS A 279 -5.48 7.95 12.01
C LYS A 279 -6.30 6.67 11.81
N ALA A 280 -6.72 6.43 10.56
CA ALA A 280 -7.31 5.14 10.18
C ALA A 280 -6.25 4.03 10.15
N VAL A 281 -6.70 2.77 10.05
CA VAL A 281 -5.82 1.62 9.83
C VAL A 281 -6.26 0.89 8.57
N TYR A 282 -5.31 0.61 7.70
CA TYR A 282 -5.45 -0.21 6.51
C TYR A 282 -4.57 -1.44 6.60
N PHE A 283 -5.17 -2.62 6.56
CA PHE A 283 -4.43 -3.88 6.52
C PHE A 283 -4.11 -4.22 5.06
N GLY A 284 -3.01 -3.65 4.55
CA GLY A 284 -2.67 -3.59 3.14
C GLY A 284 -2.27 -4.92 2.52
N GLU A 285 -1.62 -5.81 3.29
CA GLU A 285 -1.25 -7.14 2.81
C GLU A 285 -1.31 -8.19 3.91
N PHE A 286 -1.74 -9.41 3.53
CA PHE A 286 -1.69 -10.62 4.36
C PHE A 286 -1.86 -11.86 3.50
N ALA A 287 -1.66 -13.06 4.09
CA ALA A 287 -2.01 -14.34 3.48
C ALA A 287 -1.09 -14.87 2.36
N ALA A 288 0.17 -14.45 2.29
CA ALA A 288 1.17 -15.10 1.43
C ALA A 288 1.69 -16.38 2.12
N PHE A 289 0.96 -17.48 2.00
CA PHE A 289 1.30 -18.75 2.69
C PHE A 289 2.33 -19.62 1.97
N GLY A 290 2.83 -19.18 0.84
CA GLY A 290 3.69 -19.91 -0.05
C GLY A 290 3.04 -20.12 -1.42
N THR A 291 3.88 -20.51 -2.39
CA THR A 291 3.50 -20.68 -3.79
C THR A 291 3.44 -22.17 -4.19
N ASP A 292 3.20 -23.05 -3.22
CA ASP A 292 3.11 -24.50 -3.36
C ASP A 292 1.85 -25.07 -2.67
N GLU A 293 1.63 -26.35 -2.81
CA GLU A 293 0.46 -27.02 -2.24
C GLU A 293 0.46 -27.00 -0.69
N GLU A 294 1.63 -27.05 -0.06
CA GLU A 294 1.75 -26.96 1.40
C GLU A 294 1.34 -25.56 1.89
N GLY A 295 1.76 -24.52 1.19
CA GLY A 295 1.35 -23.14 1.45
C GLY A 295 -0.16 -22.95 1.34
N GLU A 296 -0.80 -23.51 0.31
CA GLU A 296 -2.26 -23.48 0.18
C GLU A 296 -2.99 -24.20 1.33
N GLN A 297 -2.50 -25.37 1.75
CA GLN A 297 -3.09 -26.07 2.89
C GLN A 297 -2.95 -25.28 4.19
N ARG A 298 -1.81 -24.63 4.38
CA ARG A 298 -1.60 -23.70 5.51
C ARG A 298 -2.57 -22.52 5.44
N GLY A 299 -2.78 -21.96 4.27
CA GLY A 299 -3.75 -20.89 4.03
C GLY A 299 -5.17 -21.29 4.44
N LYS A 300 -5.64 -22.48 4.06
CA LYS A 300 -6.95 -22.99 4.45
C LYS A 300 -7.16 -23.05 5.97
N GLN A 301 -6.09 -23.28 6.72
CA GLN A 301 -6.14 -23.35 8.18
C GLN A 301 -6.12 -21.97 8.84
N LEU A 302 -5.33 -21.04 8.31
CA LEU A 302 -5.04 -19.76 8.97
C LEU A 302 -5.96 -18.60 8.54
N LEU A 303 -6.40 -18.59 7.30
CA LEU A 303 -7.24 -17.49 6.78
C LEU A 303 -8.52 -17.21 7.58
N PRO A 304 -9.29 -18.24 8.01
CA PRO A 304 -10.48 -17.99 8.82
C PRO A 304 -10.18 -17.22 10.11
N ARG A 305 -9.04 -17.52 10.75
CA ARG A 305 -8.55 -16.83 11.95
C ARG A 305 -8.20 -15.37 11.64
N ILE A 306 -7.47 -15.12 10.52
CA ILE A 306 -7.10 -13.77 10.10
C ILE A 306 -8.36 -12.96 9.80
N PHE A 307 -9.33 -13.49 9.06
CA PHE A 307 -10.59 -12.82 8.77
C PHE A 307 -11.40 -12.52 10.03
N GLN A 308 -11.37 -13.41 11.01
CA GLN A 308 -11.99 -13.18 12.31
C GLN A 308 -11.28 -12.04 13.06
N ALA A 309 -9.95 -12.01 13.08
CA ALA A 309 -9.15 -10.97 13.72
C ALA A 309 -9.43 -9.58 13.11
N ILE A 310 -9.52 -9.48 11.77
CA ILE A 310 -9.88 -8.25 11.06
C ILE A 310 -11.23 -7.72 11.55
N ARG A 311 -12.26 -8.59 11.66
CA ARG A 311 -13.59 -8.21 12.15
C ARG A 311 -13.58 -7.82 13.61
N GLN A 312 -12.86 -8.54 14.46
CA GLN A 312 -12.76 -8.26 15.90
C GLN A 312 -12.02 -6.95 16.20
N ALA A 313 -10.97 -6.65 15.42
CA ALA A 313 -10.25 -5.39 15.54
C ALA A 313 -10.97 -4.23 14.85
N ASP A 314 -12.10 -4.50 14.17
CA ASP A 314 -12.87 -3.48 13.46
C ASP A 314 -11.98 -2.70 12.46
N ILE A 315 -11.23 -3.42 11.64
CA ILE A 315 -10.38 -2.84 10.59
C ILE A 315 -11.25 -2.59 9.35
N PRO A 316 -11.39 -1.33 8.91
CA PRO A 316 -12.35 -0.99 7.87
C PRO A 316 -11.93 -1.42 6.45
N LEU A 317 -10.63 -1.40 6.17
CA LEU A 317 -10.09 -1.77 4.86
C LEU A 317 -9.00 -2.80 5.02
N SER A 318 -9.06 -3.84 4.18
CA SER A 318 -8.04 -4.87 4.12
C SER A 318 -7.93 -5.45 2.71
N SER A 319 -6.74 -5.98 2.34
CA SER A 319 -6.53 -6.60 1.03
C SER A 319 -5.52 -7.75 1.13
N PRO A 320 -5.95 -9.00 0.95
CA PRO A 320 -5.03 -10.13 0.94
C PRO A 320 -4.10 -10.11 -0.29
N TRP A 321 -2.92 -10.68 -0.12
CA TRP A 321 -1.92 -10.89 -1.15
C TRP A 321 -2.11 -12.28 -1.75
N ASN A 322 -2.27 -12.47 -3.06
CA ASN A 322 -2.57 -11.48 -4.09
C ASN A 322 -3.58 -12.06 -5.10
N PHE A 323 -4.03 -11.23 -6.05
CA PHE A 323 -4.90 -11.63 -7.16
C PHE A 323 -4.08 -11.75 -8.44
N GLU A 324 -4.02 -12.96 -9.00
CA GLU A 324 -3.51 -13.30 -10.35
C GLU A 324 -2.14 -12.71 -10.73
N MET A 325 -1.20 -12.73 -9.79
CA MET A 325 0.16 -12.32 -10.09
C MET A 325 0.77 -13.21 -11.17
N GLN A 326 1.37 -12.61 -12.18
CA GLN A 326 2.01 -13.34 -13.28
C GLN A 326 3.08 -14.31 -12.77
N GLY A 327 2.99 -15.56 -13.21
CA GLY A 327 3.94 -16.62 -12.82
C GLY A 327 3.61 -17.34 -11.52
N MET A 328 2.61 -16.91 -10.73
CA MET A 328 2.12 -17.68 -9.59
C MET A 328 1.15 -18.76 -10.02
N THR A 329 1.43 -19.98 -9.56
CA THR A 329 0.57 -21.17 -9.81
C THR A 329 -0.22 -21.59 -8.59
N HIS A 330 0.13 -21.09 -7.41
CA HIS A 330 -0.50 -21.40 -6.12
C HIS A 330 -0.63 -20.13 -5.28
N GLY A 331 -1.56 -20.14 -4.32
CA GLY A 331 -1.70 -19.05 -3.33
C GLY A 331 -2.30 -17.76 -3.88
N SER A 332 -2.87 -17.77 -5.08
CA SER A 332 -3.53 -16.62 -5.68
C SER A 332 -5.02 -16.58 -5.32
N PHE A 333 -5.51 -15.43 -4.88
CA PHE A 333 -6.94 -15.16 -4.64
C PHE A 333 -7.64 -14.93 -5.99
N SER A 334 -7.99 -15.98 -6.68
CA SER A 334 -8.64 -15.93 -8.00
C SER A 334 -9.97 -16.67 -7.98
N ASP A 335 -10.88 -16.30 -8.87
CA ASP A 335 -12.16 -17.00 -9.09
C ASP A 335 -11.99 -18.32 -9.86
N HIS A 336 -10.78 -18.67 -10.25
CA HIS A 336 -10.41 -19.93 -10.88
C HIS A 336 -8.99 -20.35 -10.46
N GLY A 337 -8.67 -21.62 -10.68
CA GLY A 337 -7.38 -22.18 -10.32
C GLY A 337 -7.27 -22.53 -8.83
N THR A 338 -6.04 -22.66 -8.35
CA THR A 338 -5.73 -23.19 -7.02
C THR A 338 -6.06 -22.25 -5.87
N GLY A 339 -6.12 -20.94 -6.13
CA GLY A 339 -6.46 -19.92 -5.12
C GLY A 339 -7.96 -19.65 -4.94
N SER A 340 -8.84 -20.32 -5.70
CA SER A 340 -10.27 -19.97 -5.76
C SER A 340 -11.00 -20.04 -4.40
N PHE A 341 -10.63 -20.98 -3.54
CA PHE A 341 -11.23 -21.10 -2.21
C PHE A 341 -11.04 -19.87 -1.32
N CYS A 342 -9.91 -19.18 -1.45
CA CYS A 342 -9.62 -17.96 -0.73
C CYS A 342 -10.41 -16.78 -1.29
N PHE A 343 -10.65 -16.76 -2.59
CA PHE A 343 -11.47 -15.76 -3.26
C PHE A 343 -12.92 -15.78 -2.77
N ASP A 344 -13.52 -16.98 -2.67
CA ASP A 344 -14.88 -17.15 -2.18
C ASP A 344 -15.06 -16.61 -0.75
N ASP A 345 -14.05 -16.73 0.09
CA ASP A 345 -14.12 -16.18 1.46
C ASP A 345 -14.11 -14.67 1.47
N VAL A 346 -13.31 -14.03 0.61
CA VAL A 346 -13.33 -12.56 0.42
C VAL A 346 -14.70 -12.10 -0.10
N VAL A 347 -15.27 -12.82 -1.07
CA VAL A 347 -16.62 -12.54 -1.60
C VAL A 347 -17.68 -12.61 -0.49
N LYS A 348 -17.66 -13.65 0.34
CA LYS A 348 -18.60 -13.82 1.47
C LYS A 348 -18.50 -12.67 2.48
N ILE A 349 -17.27 -12.26 2.81
CA ILE A 349 -17.03 -11.16 3.77
C ILE A 349 -17.61 -9.85 3.21
N ASN A 350 -17.39 -9.54 1.94
CA ASN A 350 -17.97 -8.35 1.32
C ASN A 350 -19.49 -8.43 1.27
N ALA A 351 -20.07 -9.58 0.96
CA ALA A 351 -21.53 -9.77 1.02
C ALA A 351 -22.10 -9.54 2.42
N GLU A 352 -21.40 -9.96 3.48
CA GLU A 352 -21.79 -9.67 4.87
C GLU A 352 -21.74 -8.15 5.16
N TYR A 353 -20.72 -7.43 4.68
CA TYR A 353 -20.63 -5.98 4.85
C TYR A 353 -21.78 -5.25 4.14
N VAL A 354 -22.13 -5.67 2.92
CA VAL A 354 -23.32 -5.15 2.20
C VAL A 354 -24.60 -5.39 3.01
N GLN A 355 -24.83 -6.61 3.49
CA GLN A 355 -26.03 -6.94 4.29
C GLN A 355 -26.14 -6.13 5.58
N LYS A 356 -25.02 -5.77 6.20
CA LYS A 356 -24.97 -4.93 7.41
C LYS A 356 -25.07 -3.43 7.11
N GLY A 357 -25.15 -3.02 5.83
CA GLY A 357 -25.13 -1.61 5.43
C GLY A 357 -23.79 -0.91 5.65
N LEU A 358 -22.70 -1.69 5.75
CA LEU A 358 -21.33 -1.19 5.95
C LEU A 358 -20.57 -1.02 4.64
N GLN A 359 -21.08 -1.57 3.54
CA GLN A 359 -20.48 -1.45 2.21
C GLN A 359 -21.54 -0.95 1.22
N ASP A 360 -21.60 0.37 1.04
CA ASP A 360 -22.44 1.03 0.05
C ASP A 360 -21.57 1.88 -0.87
N CYS A 361 -21.39 1.41 -2.10
CA CYS A 361 -20.62 2.11 -3.14
C CYS A 361 -21.52 2.93 -4.09
N ASN A 362 -22.85 2.92 -3.90
CA ASN A 362 -23.78 3.52 -4.87
C ASN A 362 -23.60 5.03 -5.02
N GLU A 363 -23.30 5.74 -3.93
CA GLU A 363 -23.08 7.18 -4.00
C GLU A 363 -21.83 7.54 -4.79
N VAL A 364 -20.77 6.75 -4.69
CA VAL A 364 -19.54 6.96 -5.46
C VAL A 364 -19.80 6.78 -6.95
N TRP A 365 -20.53 5.71 -7.33
CA TRP A 365 -20.65 5.31 -8.72
C TRP A 365 -21.84 5.95 -9.46
N TYR A 366 -22.94 6.20 -8.78
CA TYR A 366 -24.21 6.59 -9.41
C TYR A 366 -24.68 8.00 -9.08
N ASN A 367 -24.20 8.63 -8.01
CA ASN A 367 -24.63 9.98 -7.68
C ASN A 367 -23.91 11.01 -8.57
N LYS A 368 -24.65 11.67 -9.45
CA LYS A 368 -24.10 12.69 -10.39
C LYS A 368 -23.78 14.01 -9.68
N GLU A 369 -24.30 14.24 -8.47
CA GLU A 369 -24.15 15.49 -7.72
C GLU A 369 -22.95 15.48 -6.77
N THR A 370 -22.43 14.33 -6.41
CA THR A 370 -21.20 14.21 -5.63
C THR A 370 -20.02 14.00 -6.56
N SER A 371 -19.52 15.09 -7.13
CA SER A 371 -18.09 15.12 -7.43
C SER A 371 -17.35 14.88 -6.10
N PRO A 372 -16.28 14.08 -6.08
CA PRO A 372 -15.47 13.93 -4.87
C PRO A 372 -14.98 15.27 -4.29
N CYS A 373 -15.07 16.34 -5.05
CA CYS A 373 -14.69 17.72 -4.70
C CYS A 373 -15.78 18.51 -3.93
N ASP A 374 -17.03 18.02 -3.82
CA ASP A 374 -18.15 18.78 -3.23
C ASP A 374 -18.39 18.47 -1.74
N ALA A 375 -17.39 18.00 -1.00
CA ALA A 375 -17.45 18.07 0.45
C ALA A 375 -17.34 19.54 0.89
N PRO A 376 -18.28 20.09 1.70
CA PRO A 376 -18.19 21.48 2.11
C PRO A 376 -16.87 21.72 2.85
N CYS A 377 -16.10 22.65 2.33
CA CYS A 377 -14.87 23.15 2.93
C CYS A 377 -15.23 24.09 4.10
N ASP A 378 -15.82 23.54 5.15
CA ASP A 378 -16.11 24.28 6.39
C ASP A 378 -15.27 23.69 7.52
N THR A 379 -14.10 24.22 7.66
CA THR A 379 -13.40 24.62 8.91
C THR A 379 -11.91 24.86 8.64
N VAL A 380 -11.59 25.90 7.89
CA VAL A 380 -10.30 26.54 8.08
C VAL A 380 -10.41 27.38 9.36
N ARG A 381 -9.96 26.87 10.48
CA ARG A 381 -9.69 27.71 11.64
C ARG A 381 -8.49 28.60 11.29
N GLU A 382 -8.80 29.87 11.07
CA GLU A 382 -7.82 30.93 11.06
C GLU A 382 -6.98 30.89 12.34
N HIS A 383 -5.70 30.64 12.21
CA HIS A 383 -4.71 31.14 13.13
C HIS A 383 -3.70 31.95 12.33
N ARG A 384 -3.90 33.25 12.35
CA ARG A 384 -2.89 34.30 12.16
C ARG A 384 -2.56 34.88 13.53
N PRO A 385 -1.45 35.58 13.65
CA PRO A 385 -0.04 35.36 13.30
C PRO A 385 0.75 34.86 14.50
#